data_fd5509b47cc79ec86cc87f62a8da6e9f
#
_entry.id   fd5509b47cc79ec86cc87f62a8da6e9f
#
_cell.length_a   1.000
_cell.length_b   1.000
_cell.length_c   1.000
_cell.angle_alpha   90.00
_cell.angle_beta   90.00
_cell.angle_gamma   90.00
#
_symmetry.space_group_name_H-M   'P 1'
#
loop_
_entity.id
_entity.type
_entity.pdbx_description
1 polymer ?
#
loop_
_entity_poly.entity_id
_entity_poly.type
_entity_poly.pdbx_seq_one_letter_code
_entity_poly.pdbx_strand_id
1 'polypeptide(L)'
;MTGRTAMRALITGVGGQDGSYLAERLVAEGLEVHALVHPDEPLPERPGVTLHACDVADTARTRALVRDLVPDELYNLAAISSVARSWSEPDLVARVNGLAVAGLLESAWLAQEASGRPVRFVQASSAEIFGAPCRSPQDESTPIRPVNPYGAAKAYAHHLVGVYRERGLHASGLVLYNHESPRRPVQFVTRKITSTVAAIAQGRADVLRLGNLAARRDWGWAPDYVDAMVRSARAGHADDYVVATGESHSVRDLVAVAFAHVGIDDWERFVEVDQALVRPTDAADLVGDSSRIRAALGWCPTATFHDVVTRLVAADLDTWEGS
;
A
#
# COMPACT_ATOMS: atom_id res chain seq x y z
N MET A 1 -6.91 -38.47 5.99
CA MET A 1 -6.54 -37.20 5.38
C MET A 1 -7.81 -36.49 4.97
N THR A 2 -8.39 -35.69 5.85
CA THR A 2 -9.57 -34.88 5.52
C THR A 2 -9.10 -33.73 4.64
N GLY A 3 -9.45 -33.80 3.36
CA GLY A 3 -9.08 -32.78 2.40
C GLY A 3 -9.70 -31.44 2.78
N ARG A 4 -8.88 -30.44 3.05
CA ARG A 4 -9.31 -29.04 3.19
C ARG A 4 -9.86 -28.57 1.83
N THR A 5 -11.10 -28.14 1.80
CA THR A 5 -11.82 -27.82 0.56
C THR A 5 -11.54 -26.41 0.06
N ALA A 6 -11.10 -25.46 0.89
CA ALA A 6 -10.81 -24.09 0.53
C ALA A 6 -9.33 -23.69 0.83
N MET A 7 -8.77 -22.84 -0.03
CA MET A 7 -7.49 -22.16 0.23
C MET A 7 -7.66 -21.16 1.37
N ARG A 8 -6.61 -20.97 2.19
CA ARG A 8 -6.58 -20.01 3.29
C ARG A 8 -5.68 -18.83 2.96
N ALA A 9 -6.19 -17.65 3.19
CA ALA A 9 -5.39 -16.44 3.13
C ALA A 9 -5.28 -15.79 4.51
N LEU A 10 -4.09 -15.30 4.86
CA LEU A 10 -3.85 -14.45 6.03
C LEU A 10 -3.44 -13.06 5.55
N ILE A 11 -4.17 -12.03 5.98
CA ILE A 11 -3.90 -10.63 5.65
C ILE A 11 -3.52 -9.89 6.93
N THR A 12 -2.42 -9.15 6.93
CA THR A 12 -2.15 -8.12 7.94
C THR A 12 -2.51 -6.75 7.39
N GLY A 13 -3.02 -5.85 8.23
CA GLY A 13 -3.41 -4.50 7.78
C GLY A 13 -4.72 -4.47 6.99
N VAL A 14 -5.65 -5.36 7.29
CA VAL A 14 -6.97 -5.46 6.63
C VAL A 14 -7.84 -4.20 6.79
N GLY A 15 -7.60 -3.38 7.81
CA GLY A 15 -8.26 -2.09 8.05
C GLY A 15 -7.85 -0.98 7.08
N GLY A 16 -6.69 -1.13 6.45
CA GLY A 16 -6.17 -0.16 5.48
C GLY A 16 -6.85 -0.22 4.11
N GLN A 17 -6.50 0.73 3.25
CA GLN A 17 -7.01 0.81 1.87
C GLN A 17 -6.88 -0.52 1.13
N ASP A 18 -5.65 -1.01 0.95
CA ASP A 18 -5.36 -2.19 0.14
C ASP A 18 -5.87 -3.47 0.79
N GLY A 19 -5.70 -3.59 2.11
CA GLY A 19 -6.17 -4.76 2.87
C GLY A 19 -7.68 -4.95 2.77
N SER A 20 -8.43 -3.86 2.70
CA SER A 20 -9.89 -3.93 2.56
C SER A 20 -10.34 -4.43 1.19
N TYR A 21 -9.72 -3.94 0.09
CA TYR A 21 -10.00 -4.43 -1.26
C TYR A 21 -9.53 -5.87 -1.44
N LEU A 22 -8.35 -6.21 -0.90
CA LEU A 22 -7.82 -7.56 -0.96
C LEU A 22 -8.73 -8.56 -0.26
N ALA A 23 -9.20 -8.24 0.96
CA ALA A 23 -10.11 -9.11 1.71
C ALA A 23 -11.41 -9.37 0.93
N GLU A 24 -12.05 -8.32 0.40
CA GLU A 24 -13.26 -8.44 -0.41
C GLU A 24 -13.04 -9.33 -1.64
N ARG A 25 -11.93 -9.15 -2.33
CA ARG A 25 -11.58 -9.96 -3.50
C ARG A 25 -11.39 -11.43 -3.14
N LEU A 26 -10.59 -11.73 -2.12
CA LEU A 26 -10.30 -13.11 -1.74
C LEU A 26 -11.53 -13.84 -1.20
N VAL A 27 -12.41 -13.15 -0.47
CA VAL A 27 -13.72 -13.68 -0.06
C VAL A 27 -14.59 -13.99 -1.28
N ALA A 28 -14.66 -13.06 -2.26
CA ALA A 28 -15.42 -13.27 -3.48
C ALA A 28 -14.88 -14.43 -4.35
N GLU A 29 -13.59 -14.71 -4.27
CA GLU A 29 -12.95 -15.87 -4.90
C GLU A 29 -13.14 -17.19 -4.10
N GLY A 30 -13.79 -17.15 -2.94
CA GLY A 30 -14.13 -18.34 -2.13
C GLY A 30 -12.99 -18.82 -1.22
N LEU A 31 -12.00 -17.99 -0.91
CA LEU A 31 -10.96 -18.33 0.06
C LEU A 31 -11.52 -18.21 1.50
N GLU A 32 -10.97 -19.01 2.40
CA GLU A 32 -11.08 -18.83 3.85
C GLU A 32 -10.14 -17.70 4.26
N VAL A 33 -10.70 -16.49 4.50
CA VAL A 33 -9.91 -15.29 4.75
C VAL A 33 -9.79 -15.02 6.24
N HIS A 34 -8.57 -14.95 6.72
CA HIS A 34 -8.18 -14.56 8.07
C HIS A 34 -7.46 -13.22 8.05
N ALA A 35 -7.65 -12.39 9.06
CA ALA A 35 -6.94 -11.12 9.15
C ALA A 35 -6.39 -10.87 10.54
N LEU A 36 -5.17 -10.36 10.59
CA LEU A 36 -4.48 -9.90 11.78
C LEU A 36 -4.79 -8.42 11.98
N VAL A 37 -5.35 -8.07 13.15
CA VAL A 37 -5.76 -6.71 13.47
C VAL A 37 -5.14 -6.27 14.79
N HIS A 38 -4.69 -5.01 14.87
CA HIS A 38 -4.16 -4.48 16.11
C HIS A 38 -5.27 -4.45 17.17
N PRO A 39 -5.02 -4.89 18.43
CA PRO A 39 -6.06 -4.96 19.45
C PRO A 39 -6.75 -3.62 19.78
N ASP A 40 -6.03 -2.51 19.61
CA ASP A 40 -6.52 -1.16 19.90
C ASP A 40 -7.21 -0.49 18.70
N GLU A 41 -7.24 -1.16 17.52
CA GLU A 41 -7.92 -0.64 16.34
C GLU A 41 -9.36 -1.15 16.28
N PRO A 42 -10.37 -0.27 16.40
CA PRO A 42 -11.75 -0.66 16.17
C PRO A 42 -11.93 -0.96 14.68
N LEU A 43 -12.11 -2.21 14.33
CA LEU A 43 -12.44 -2.59 12.97
C LEU A 43 -13.92 -2.90 12.86
N PRO A 44 -14.60 -2.36 11.84
CA PRO A 44 -15.95 -2.82 11.52
C PRO A 44 -15.90 -4.30 11.14
N GLU A 45 -16.95 -5.01 11.47
CA GLU A 45 -17.14 -6.39 10.99
C GLU A 45 -16.95 -6.44 9.47
N ARG A 46 -16.18 -7.43 9.02
CA ARG A 46 -15.97 -7.68 7.59
C ARG A 46 -16.60 -9.03 7.24
N PRO A 47 -17.73 -9.04 6.50
CA PRO A 47 -18.37 -10.29 6.12
C PRO A 47 -17.38 -11.24 5.42
N GLY A 48 -17.37 -12.50 5.88
CA GLY A 48 -16.50 -13.55 5.31
C GLY A 48 -15.04 -13.51 5.76
N VAL A 49 -14.66 -12.61 6.69
CA VAL A 49 -13.29 -12.51 7.22
C VAL A 49 -13.26 -12.88 8.70
N THR A 50 -12.41 -13.81 9.08
CA THR A 50 -12.13 -14.14 10.48
C THR A 50 -11.04 -13.22 11.03
N LEU A 51 -11.39 -12.37 12.01
CA LEU A 51 -10.47 -11.40 12.61
C LEU A 51 -9.72 -12.01 13.82
N HIS A 52 -8.41 -11.80 13.88
CA HIS A 52 -7.55 -12.21 14.99
C HIS A 52 -6.90 -10.97 15.63
N ALA A 53 -7.29 -10.63 16.84
CA ALA A 53 -6.72 -9.51 17.59
C ALA A 53 -5.26 -9.85 18.00
N CYS A 54 -4.29 -9.27 17.31
CA CYS A 54 -2.87 -9.49 17.55
C CYS A 54 -2.06 -8.32 16.97
N ASP A 55 -1.15 -7.75 17.77
CA ASP A 55 -0.15 -6.82 17.23
C ASP A 55 0.83 -7.60 16.34
N VAL A 56 1.05 -7.13 15.12
CA VAL A 56 2.01 -7.74 14.19
C VAL A 56 3.43 -7.78 14.76
N ALA A 57 3.77 -6.88 15.67
CA ALA A 57 5.06 -6.85 16.37
C ALA A 57 5.16 -7.89 17.50
N ASP A 58 4.06 -8.50 17.95
CA ASP A 58 4.10 -9.66 18.84
C ASP A 58 4.44 -10.94 18.06
N THR A 59 5.71 -11.15 17.86
CA THR A 59 6.24 -12.26 17.06
C THR A 59 5.80 -13.64 17.60
N ALA A 60 5.63 -13.80 18.92
CA ALA A 60 5.24 -15.07 19.51
C ALA A 60 3.78 -15.42 19.15
N ARG A 61 2.86 -14.49 19.31
CA ARG A 61 1.44 -14.67 18.96
C ARG A 61 1.25 -14.82 17.45
N THR A 62 1.94 -14.00 16.67
CA THR A 62 1.91 -14.08 15.21
C THR A 62 2.40 -15.43 14.71
N ARG A 63 3.50 -15.94 15.26
CA ARG A 63 4.03 -17.27 14.94
C ARG A 63 3.05 -18.40 15.31
N ALA A 64 2.43 -18.33 16.48
CA ALA A 64 1.41 -19.29 16.86
C ALA A 64 0.24 -19.30 15.88
N LEU A 65 -0.27 -18.13 15.52
CA LEU A 65 -1.36 -18.01 14.56
C LEU A 65 -1.01 -18.57 13.17
N VAL A 66 0.15 -18.20 12.61
CA VAL A 66 0.59 -18.68 11.29
C VAL A 66 0.79 -20.20 11.29
N ARG A 67 1.39 -20.74 12.38
CA ARG A 67 1.55 -22.19 12.57
C ARG A 67 0.21 -22.93 12.59
N ASP A 68 -0.77 -22.41 13.32
CA ASP A 68 -2.08 -23.06 13.50
C ASP A 68 -2.95 -22.96 12.26
N LEU A 69 -2.84 -21.86 11.51
CA LEU A 69 -3.54 -21.65 10.24
C LEU A 69 -2.93 -22.38 9.06
N VAL A 70 -1.61 -22.41 8.96
CA VAL A 70 -0.86 -22.82 7.76
C VAL A 70 -1.50 -22.20 6.50
N PRO A 71 -1.42 -20.87 6.33
CA PRO A 71 -2.08 -20.18 5.21
C PRO A 71 -1.42 -20.60 3.89
N ASP A 72 -2.22 -20.69 2.81
CA ASP A 72 -1.69 -20.90 1.46
C ASP A 72 -1.14 -19.59 0.89
N GLU A 73 -1.76 -18.45 1.27
CA GLU A 73 -1.36 -17.11 0.88
C GLU A 73 -1.25 -16.21 2.13
N LEU A 74 -0.13 -15.52 2.30
CA LEU A 74 0.09 -14.56 3.38
C LEU A 74 0.45 -13.20 2.77
N TYR A 75 -0.40 -12.19 3.03
CA TYR A 75 -0.24 -10.84 2.53
C TYR A 75 0.10 -9.89 3.68
N ASN A 76 1.32 -9.38 3.70
CA ASN A 76 1.75 -8.44 4.73
C ASN A 76 1.61 -6.99 4.25
N LEU A 77 0.48 -6.36 4.65
CA LEU A 77 0.14 -4.98 4.33
C LEU A 77 0.18 -4.07 5.57
N ALA A 78 0.31 -4.65 6.78
CA ALA A 78 0.40 -3.88 8.01
C ALA A 78 1.64 -2.98 8.00
N ALA A 79 1.44 -1.70 8.15
CA ALA A 79 2.51 -0.72 8.20
C ALA A 79 2.04 0.61 8.80
N ILE A 80 2.97 1.32 9.44
CA ILE A 80 2.82 2.75 9.68
C ILE A 80 3.24 3.44 8.38
N SER A 81 2.28 3.86 7.55
CA SER A 81 2.52 4.35 6.19
C SER A 81 2.85 5.84 6.08
N SER A 82 2.79 6.59 7.19
CA SER A 82 3.13 8.01 7.21
C SER A 82 4.64 8.23 7.28
N VAL A 83 5.23 8.75 6.20
CA VAL A 83 6.63 9.19 6.17
C VAL A 83 6.89 10.27 7.22
N ALA A 84 5.95 11.22 7.40
CA ALA A 84 6.09 12.28 8.40
C ALA A 84 6.18 11.70 9.83
N ARG A 85 5.31 10.73 10.17
CA ARG A 85 5.32 10.05 11.47
C ARG A 85 6.62 9.29 11.72
N SER A 86 7.30 8.80 10.68
CA SER A 86 8.55 8.07 10.84
C SER A 86 9.69 8.92 11.41
N TRP A 87 9.62 10.25 11.29
CA TRP A 87 10.58 11.16 11.90
C TRP A 87 10.35 11.40 13.39
N SER A 88 9.10 11.32 13.84
CA SER A 88 8.75 11.46 15.27
C SER A 88 8.81 10.16 16.05
N GLU A 89 8.56 9.01 15.39
CA GLU A 89 8.48 7.69 16.01
C GLU A 89 9.30 6.64 15.24
N PRO A 90 10.63 6.86 15.02
CA PRO A 90 11.43 6.01 14.14
C PRO A 90 11.57 4.58 14.64
N ASP A 91 11.64 4.37 15.96
CA ASP A 91 11.73 3.06 16.59
C ASP A 91 10.44 2.24 16.44
N LEU A 92 9.27 2.87 16.58
CA LEU A 92 7.99 2.23 16.35
C LEU A 92 7.84 1.82 14.88
N VAL A 93 8.20 2.73 13.96
CA VAL A 93 8.18 2.43 12.52
C VAL A 93 9.15 1.30 12.17
N ALA A 94 10.35 1.26 12.74
CA ALA A 94 11.29 0.17 12.53
C ALA A 94 10.74 -1.18 13.05
N ARG A 95 10.09 -1.20 14.21
CA ARG A 95 9.48 -2.41 14.77
C ARG A 95 8.36 -2.95 13.89
N VAL A 96 7.43 -2.10 13.47
CA VAL A 96 6.26 -2.52 12.69
C VAL A 96 6.61 -2.80 11.23
N ASN A 97 7.32 -1.88 10.57
CA ASN A 97 7.58 -1.96 9.12
C ASN A 97 8.80 -2.82 8.77
N GLY A 98 9.67 -3.12 9.74
CA GLY A 98 10.90 -3.88 9.54
C GLY A 98 10.92 -5.16 10.36
N LEU A 99 11.07 -5.07 11.69
CA LEU A 99 11.30 -6.26 12.54
C LEU A 99 10.11 -7.21 12.55
N ALA A 100 8.87 -6.73 12.54
CA ALA A 100 7.70 -7.60 12.47
C ALA A 100 7.68 -8.43 11.18
N VAL A 101 8.20 -7.88 10.07
CA VAL A 101 8.31 -8.61 8.78
C VAL A 101 9.27 -9.78 8.89
N ALA A 102 10.40 -9.64 9.61
CA ALA A 102 11.31 -10.75 9.89
C ALA A 102 10.58 -11.88 10.62
N GLY A 103 9.77 -11.53 11.63
CA GLY A 103 8.97 -12.50 12.39
C GLY A 103 7.91 -13.21 11.53
N LEU A 104 7.26 -12.50 10.64
CA LEU A 104 6.26 -13.05 9.71
C LEU A 104 6.90 -14.00 8.69
N LEU A 105 8.01 -13.60 8.06
CA LEU A 105 8.76 -14.42 7.10
C LEU A 105 9.24 -15.73 7.75
N GLU A 106 9.85 -15.65 8.94
CA GLU A 106 10.26 -16.84 9.68
C GLU A 106 9.06 -17.72 10.05
N SER A 107 7.93 -17.12 10.44
CA SER A 107 6.72 -17.88 10.78
C SER A 107 6.14 -18.60 9.57
N ALA A 108 6.12 -17.94 8.40
CA ALA A 108 5.68 -18.54 7.14
C ALA A 108 6.58 -19.70 6.71
N TRP A 109 7.89 -19.50 6.79
CA TRP A 109 8.87 -20.54 6.47
C TRP A 109 8.75 -21.75 7.40
N LEU A 110 8.67 -21.54 8.73
CA LEU A 110 8.48 -22.62 9.69
C LEU A 110 7.17 -23.37 9.48
N ALA A 111 6.08 -22.69 9.14
CA ALA A 111 4.80 -23.32 8.83
C ALA A 111 4.87 -24.17 7.56
N GLN A 112 5.58 -23.69 6.52
CA GLN A 112 5.88 -24.46 5.31
C GLN A 112 6.66 -25.73 5.62
N GLU A 113 7.79 -25.63 6.33
CA GLU A 113 8.63 -26.78 6.68
C GLU A 113 7.88 -27.82 7.52
N ALA A 114 7.13 -27.37 8.54
CA ALA A 114 6.40 -28.26 9.43
C ALA A 114 5.22 -28.97 8.74
N SER A 115 4.56 -28.30 7.80
CA SER A 115 3.38 -28.85 7.13
C SER A 115 3.69 -29.58 5.80
N GLY A 116 4.86 -29.34 5.22
CA GLY A 116 5.22 -29.78 3.86
C GLY A 116 4.37 -29.12 2.77
N ARG A 117 3.70 -27.98 3.08
CA ARG A 117 2.81 -27.26 2.15
C ARG A 117 3.39 -25.88 1.87
N PRO A 118 3.43 -25.43 0.60
CA PRO A 118 3.97 -24.12 0.28
C PRO A 118 3.12 -23.01 0.91
N VAL A 119 3.78 -22.01 1.47
CA VAL A 119 3.19 -20.74 1.91
C VAL A 119 3.67 -19.66 0.96
N ARG A 120 2.75 -18.95 0.33
CA ARG A 120 3.04 -17.86 -0.60
C ARG A 120 2.98 -16.53 0.13
N PHE A 121 4.12 -15.90 0.30
CA PHE A 121 4.27 -14.65 1.05
C PHE A 121 4.38 -13.46 0.10
N VAL A 122 3.57 -12.42 0.32
CA VAL A 122 3.62 -11.17 -0.42
C VAL A 122 3.88 -10.02 0.54
N GLN A 123 4.96 -9.28 0.30
CA GLN A 123 5.35 -8.10 1.06
C GLN A 123 4.97 -6.83 0.31
N ALA A 124 4.14 -5.99 0.91
CA ALA A 124 4.00 -4.61 0.48
C ALA A 124 5.28 -3.83 0.85
N SER A 125 6.18 -3.69 -0.12
CA SER A 125 7.32 -2.79 -0.06
C SER A 125 6.89 -1.38 -0.47
N SER A 126 7.81 -0.47 -0.80
CA SER A 126 7.48 0.92 -1.14
C SER A 126 8.54 1.53 -2.04
N ALA A 127 8.15 2.42 -2.95
CA ALA A 127 9.08 3.25 -3.73
C ALA A 127 10.01 4.12 -2.87
N GLU A 128 9.64 4.38 -1.61
CA GLU A 128 10.48 5.12 -0.65
C GLU A 128 11.80 4.40 -0.31
N ILE A 129 11.95 3.10 -0.65
CA ILE A 129 13.24 2.40 -0.56
C ILE A 129 14.28 2.98 -1.50
N PHE A 130 13.88 3.55 -2.63
CA PHE A 130 14.79 4.18 -3.58
C PHE A 130 15.24 5.57 -3.12
N GLY A 131 14.41 6.28 -2.36
CA GLY A 131 14.70 7.56 -1.69
C GLY A 131 15.27 8.61 -2.63
N ALA A 132 16.61 8.66 -2.76
CA ALA A 132 17.32 9.53 -3.71
C ALA A 132 17.88 8.70 -4.88
N PRO A 133 17.05 8.30 -5.85
CA PRO A 133 17.47 7.45 -6.94
C PRO A 133 18.43 8.17 -7.87
N CYS A 134 19.40 7.44 -8.43
CA CYS A 134 20.35 7.98 -9.40
C CYS A 134 19.84 7.95 -10.85
N ARG A 135 18.67 7.35 -11.07
CA ARG A 135 17.98 7.25 -12.37
C ARG A 135 16.46 7.26 -12.23
N SER A 136 15.78 7.65 -13.29
CA SER A 136 14.33 7.62 -13.44
C SER A 136 14.01 7.17 -14.88
N PRO A 137 13.00 6.31 -15.11
CA PRO A 137 12.21 5.63 -14.07
C PRO A 137 13.02 4.59 -13.28
N GLN A 138 12.55 4.23 -12.06
CA GLN A 138 13.16 3.21 -11.23
C GLN A 138 12.59 1.83 -11.56
N ASP A 139 13.46 0.84 -11.65
CA ASP A 139 13.16 -0.58 -11.80
C ASP A 139 13.69 -1.39 -10.62
N GLU A 140 13.52 -2.71 -10.63
CA GLU A 140 13.96 -3.63 -9.57
C GLU A 140 15.47 -3.72 -9.43
N SER A 141 16.26 -3.21 -10.41
CA SER A 141 17.72 -3.14 -10.34
C SER A 141 18.22 -1.78 -9.83
N THR A 142 17.32 -0.83 -9.57
CA THR A 142 17.67 0.49 -9.04
C THR A 142 18.21 0.36 -7.62
N PRO A 143 19.38 0.96 -7.31
CA PRO A 143 19.97 0.88 -5.99
C PRO A 143 19.04 1.44 -4.89
N ILE A 144 18.89 0.67 -3.81
CA ILE A 144 18.13 1.08 -2.62
C ILE A 144 18.93 2.14 -1.86
N ARG A 145 18.36 3.36 -1.70
CA ARG A 145 19.00 4.51 -1.06
C ARG A 145 17.98 5.33 -0.27
N PRO A 146 17.36 4.77 0.78
CA PRO A 146 16.32 5.47 1.53
C PRO A 146 16.84 6.75 2.18
N VAL A 147 15.99 7.78 2.25
CA VAL A 147 16.33 9.11 2.81
C VAL A 147 15.49 9.46 4.05
N ASN A 148 14.68 8.54 4.52
CA ASN A 148 13.86 8.70 5.72
C ASN A 148 13.72 7.37 6.48
N PRO A 149 13.34 7.40 7.78
CA PRO A 149 13.23 6.18 8.60
C PRO A 149 12.20 5.17 8.07
N TYR A 150 11.11 5.63 7.46
CA TYR A 150 10.12 4.76 6.82
C TYR A 150 10.73 3.95 5.67
N GLY A 151 11.40 4.63 4.75
CA GLY A 151 12.09 3.98 3.62
C GLY A 151 13.18 3.01 4.10
N ALA A 152 13.93 3.36 5.15
CA ALA A 152 14.96 2.49 5.73
C ALA A 152 14.34 1.20 6.32
N ALA A 153 13.23 1.29 7.05
CA ALA A 153 12.51 0.13 7.59
C ALA A 153 11.93 -0.75 6.48
N LYS A 154 11.36 -0.15 5.44
CA LYS A 154 10.86 -0.87 4.25
C LYS A 154 11.99 -1.52 3.45
N ALA A 155 13.17 -0.88 3.35
CA ALA A 155 14.35 -1.47 2.69
C ALA A 155 14.87 -2.71 3.44
N TYR A 156 14.93 -2.66 4.77
CA TYR A 156 15.26 -3.82 5.59
C TYR A 156 14.30 -5.00 5.31
N ALA A 157 12.98 -4.75 5.36
CA ALA A 157 11.97 -5.75 5.08
C ALA A 157 12.09 -6.31 3.64
N HIS A 158 12.31 -5.44 2.65
CA HIS A 158 12.47 -5.82 1.26
C HIS A 158 13.67 -6.78 1.05
N HIS A 159 14.83 -6.46 1.64
CA HIS A 159 15.99 -7.35 1.56
C HIS A 159 15.74 -8.70 2.22
N LEU A 160 15.02 -8.76 3.34
CA LEU A 160 14.67 -10.03 3.99
C LEU A 160 13.77 -10.90 3.11
N VAL A 161 12.86 -10.33 2.33
CA VAL A 161 12.05 -11.11 1.37
C VAL A 161 12.95 -11.90 0.42
N GLY A 162 13.97 -11.26 -0.16
CA GLY A 162 14.97 -11.92 -1.00
C GLY A 162 15.71 -13.04 -0.27
N VAL A 163 16.15 -12.79 0.99
CA VAL A 163 16.84 -13.83 1.82
C VAL A 163 15.95 -15.05 2.04
N TYR A 164 14.67 -14.87 2.36
CA TYR A 164 13.74 -15.98 2.57
C TYR A 164 13.34 -16.68 1.27
N ARG A 165 13.32 -15.96 0.14
CA ARG A 165 13.14 -16.55 -1.19
C ARG A 165 14.28 -17.52 -1.51
N GLU A 166 15.54 -17.12 -1.28
CA GLU A 166 16.70 -18.00 -1.43
C GLU A 166 16.67 -19.20 -0.47
N ARG A 167 16.01 -19.06 0.68
CA ARG A 167 15.79 -20.15 1.66
C ARG A 167 14.67 -21.11 1.24
N GLY A 168 13.97 -20.85 0.12
CA GLY A 168 12.93 -21.72 -0.42
C GLY A 168 11.49 -21.33 -0.08
N LEU A 169 11.26 -20.16 0.54
CA LEU A 169 9.92 -19.60 0.69
C LEU A 169 9.48 -18.94 -0.61
N HIS A 170 8.24 -19.17 -1.06
CA HIS A 170 7.67 -18.39 -2.16
C HIS A 170 7.36 -16.97 -1.65
N ALA A 171 8.36 -16.09 -1.64
CA ALA A 171 8.26 -14.75 -1.10
C ALA A 171 8.50 -13.68 -2.18
N SER A 172 7.47 -12.85 -2.44
CA SER A 172 7.51 -11.76 -3.41
C SER A 172 7.49 -10.40 -2.71
N GLY A 173 8.37 -9.49 -3.16
CA GLY A 173 8.42 -8.10 -2.74
C GLY A 173 7.78 -7.18 -3.79
N LEU A 174 6.74 -6.43 -3.44
CA LEU A 174 6.13 -5.47 -4.35
C LEU A 174 6.54 -4.06 -3.99
N VAL A 175 7.35 -3.43 -4.83
CA VAL A 175 7.76 -2.03 -4.68
C VAL A 175 6.61 -1.15 -5.18
N LEU A 176 5.70 -0.83 -4.26
CA LEU A 176 4.48 -0.10 -4.55
C LEU A 176 4.76 1.40 -4.66
N TYR A 177 4.39 2.00 -5.77
CA TYR A 177 4.31 3.44 -5.94
C TYR A 177 3.02 3.97 -5.34
N ASN A 178 2.82 5.28 -5.32
CA ASN A 178 1.62 5.85 -4.74
C ASN A 178 0.38 5.32 -5.46
N HIS A 179 -0.63 4.91 -4.71
CA HIS A 179 -1.87 4.38 -5.24
C HIS A 179 -3.04 4.76 -4.34
N GLU A 180 -4.12 5.14 -4.98
CA GLU A 180 -5.18 5.89 -4.34
C GLU A 180 -6.54 5.24 -4.58
N SER A 181 -7.46 5.50 -3.65
CA SER A 181 -8.87 5.15 -3.75
C SER A 181 -9.69 6.00 -2.78
N PRO A 182 -11.02 5.96 -2.84
CA PRO A 182 -11.89 6.58 -1.82
C PRO A 182 -11.62 6.10 -0.39
N ARG A 183 -10.99 4.92 -0.21
CA ARG A 183 -10.60 4.36 1.10
C ARG A 183 -9.27 4.89 1.64
N ARG A 184 -8.58 5.74 0.88
CA ARG A 184 -7.36 6.39 1.37
C ARG A 184 -7.72 7.33 2.53
N PRO A 185 -7.00 7.32 3.67
CA PRO A 185 -7.29 8.25 4.76
C PRO A 185 -7.08 9.72 4.36
N VAL A 186 -7.95 10.60 4.84
CA VAL A 186 -8.01 12.03 4.43
C VAL A 186 -6.76 12.86 4.78
N GLN A 187 -5.91 12.38 5.67
CA GLN A 187 -4.62 13.04 5.98
C GLN A 187 -3.58 12.91 4.86
N PHE A 188 -3.76 12.01 3.89
CA PHE A 188 -2.89 11.92 2.73
C PHE A 188 -3.21 12.99 1.70
N VAL A 189 -2.17 13.52 1.03
CA VAL A 189 -2.27 14.69 0.15
C VAL A 189 -3.35 14.54 -0.92
N THR A 190 -3.47 13.40 -1.54
CA THR A 190 -4.48 13.11 -2.58
C THR A 190 -5.90 13.26 -2.04
N ARG A 191 -6.21 12.57 -0.93
CA ARG A 191 -7.54 12.64 -0.30
C ARG A 191 -7.79 14.00 0.36
N LYS A 192 -6.76 14.64 0.93
CA LYS A 192 -6.88 16.01 1.42
C LYS A 192 -7.32 16.96 0.31
N ILE A 193 -6.73 16.85 -0.88
CA ILE A 193 -7.08 17.67 -2.04
C ILE A 193 -8.52 17.36 -2.46
N THR A 194 -8.84 16.12 -2.78
CA THR A 194 -10.14 15.77 -3.36
C THR A 194 -11.31 16.06 -2.41
N SER A 195 -11.16 15.75 -1.11
CA SER A 195 -12.19 16.04 -0.11
C SER A 195 -12.37 17.54 0.14
N THR A 196 -11.26 18.32 0.12
CA THR A 196 -11.38 19.78 0.27
C THR A 196 -11.97 20.42 -0.97
N VAL A 197 -11.62 19.96 -2.19
CA VAL A 197 -12.22 20.44 -3.44
C VAL A 197 -13.74 20.16 -3.47
N ALA A 198 -14.16 18.97 -3.07
CA ALA A 198 -15.58 18.63 -2.93
C ALA A 198 -16.29 19.55 -1.92
N ALA A 199 -15.64 19.85 -0.78
CA ALA A 199 -16.17 20.77 0.22
C ALA A 199 -16.27 22.23 -0.30
N ILE A 200 -15.28 22.68 -1.08
CA ILE A 200 -15.31 24.01 -1.71
C ILE A 200 -16.45 24.11 -2.73
N ALA A 201 -16.59 23.11 -3.61
CA ALA A 201 -17.66 23.07 -4.59
C ALA A 201 -19.06 23.12 -3.96
N GLN A 202 -19.21 22.63 -2.75
CA GLN A 202 -20.45 22.65 -1.98
C GLN A 202 -20.56 23.84 -1.02
N GLY A 203 -19.64 24.83 -1.08
CA GLY A 203 -19.65 26.03 -0.27
C GLY A 203 -19.38 25.80 1.23
N ARG A 204 -18.69 24.69 1.59
CA ARG A 204 -18.39 24.28 2.99
C ARG A 204 -16.95 24.54 3.40
N ALA A 205 -16.11 24.88 2.44
CA ALA A 205 -14.73 25.29 2.67
C ALA A 205 -14.36 26.40 1.68
N ASP A 206 -13.43 27.27 2.10
CA ASP A 206 -13.00 28.43 1.31
C ASP A 206 -11.56 28.28 0.83
N VAL A 207 -10.77 27.36 1.40
CA VAL A 207 -9.33 27.28 1.15
C VAL A 207 -8.79 25.86 1.28
N LEU A 208 -7.89 25.51 0.35
CA LEU A 208 -7.09 24.30 0.35
C LEU A 208 -5.63 24.66 0.68
N ARG A 209 -5.15 24.27 1.87
CA ARG A 209 -3.77 24.52 2.30
C ARG A 209 -2.88 23.34 1.96
N LEU A 210 -1.82 23.58 1.16
CA LEU A 210 -0.88 22.59 0.68
C LEU A 210 0.57 23.03 0.90
N GLY A 211 1.51 22.09 0.92
CA GLY A 211 2.93 22.38 0.92
C GLY A 211 3.47 22.59 -0.51
N ASN A 212 4.42 21.75 -0.93
CA ASN A 212 5.07 21.85 -2.24
C ASN A 212 4.17 21.36 -3.39
N LEU A 213 3.67 22.30 -4.18
CA LEU A 213 2.85 22.00 -5.38
C LEU A 213 3.66 21.39 -6.54
N ALA A 214 4.99 21.58 -6.54
CA ALA A 214 5.86 21.04 -7.58
C ALA A 214 6.31 19.59 -7.31
N ALA A 215 6.04 19.05 -6.13
CA ALA A 215 6.35 17.66 -5.80
C ALA A 215 5.64 16.72 -6.79
N ARG A 216 6.40 15.77 -7.34
CA ARG A 216 5.91 14.85 -8.38
C ARG A 216 5.87 13.41 -7.86
N ARG A 217 4.84 12.67 -8.27
CA ARG A 217 4.68 11.25 -7.92
C ARG A 217 3.99 10.50 -9.06
N ASP A 218 4.23 9.21 -9.09
CA ASP A 218 3.48 8.24 -9.88
C ASP A 218 2.27 7.80 -9.03
N TRP A 219 1.04 8.11 -9.48
CA TRP A 219 -0.20 7.78 -8.76
C TRP A 219 -1.06 6.81 -9.55
N GLY A 220 -1.26 5.62 -9.00
CA GLY A 220 -2.12 4.59 -9.57
C GLY A 220 -3.44 4.39 -8.80
N TRP A 221 -4.21 3.41 -9.24
CA TRP A 221 -5.49 3.01 -8.67
C TRP A 221 -5.30 1.81 -7.72
N ALA A 222 -5.72 1.91 -6.46
CA ALA A 222 -5.44 0.89 -5.44
C ALA A 222 -5.93 -0.53 -5.79
N PRO A 223 -7.11 -0.73 -6.39
CA PRO A 223 -7.52 -2.06 -6.84
C PRO A 223 -6.57 -2.73 -7.85
N ASP A 224 -5.88 -1.96 -8.70
CA ASP A 224 -4.87 -2.50 -9.62
C ASP A 224 -3.66 -3.04 -8.86
N TYR A 225 -3.26 -2.36 -7.77
CA TYR A 225 -2.16 -2.79 -6.91
C TYR A 225 -2.51 -4.05 -6.12
N VAL A 226 -3.78 -4.16 -5.70
CA VAL A 226 -4.29 -5.41 -5.11
C VAL A 226 -4.28 -6.54 -6.13
N ASP A 227 -4.57 -6.28 -7.41
CA ASP A 227 -4.44 -7.28 -8.48
C ASP A 227 -2.99 -7.75 -8.65
N ALA A 228 -2.01 -6.84 -8.58
CA ALA A 228 -0.60 -7.18 -8.59
C ALA A 228 -0.21 -8.09 -7.42
N MET A 229 -0.72 -7.83 -6.21
CA MET A 229 -0.48 -8.67 -5.03
C MET A 229 -0.97 -10.10 -5.24
N VAL A 230 -2.20 -10.27 -5.72
CA VAL A 230 -2.79 -11.60 -5.96
C VAL A 230 -2.05 -12.34 -7.08
N ARG A 231 -1.72 -11.66 -8.18
CA ARG A 231 -0.95 -12.27 -9.28
C ARG A 231 0.44 -12.72 -8.82
N SER A 232 1.13 -11.91 -8.01
CA SER A 232 2.47 -12.26 -7.52
C SER A 232 2.45 -13.43 -6.54
N ALA A 233 1.43 -13.53 -5.68
CA ALA A 233 1.25 -14.70 -4.81
C ALA A 233 1.07 -15.99 -5.61
N ARG A 234 0.40 -15.92 -6.76
CA ARG A 234 0.01 -17.06 -7.58
C ARG A 234 0.95 -17.33 -8.77
N ALA A 235 2.01 -16.55 -8.88
CA ALA A 235 3.04 -16.74 -9.90
C ALA A 235 3.74 -18.10 -9.75
N GLY A 236 4.28 -18.60 -10.85
CA GLY A 236 5.07 -19.85 -10.85
C GLY A 236 6.36 -19.74 -10.03
N HIS A 237 6.93 -18.53 -9.93
CA HIS A 237 8.07 -18.20 -9.09
C HIS A 237 7.87 -16.84 -8.43
N ALA A 238 8.40 -16.74 -7.21
CA ALA A 238 8.43 -15.48 -6.48
C ALA A 238 9.56 -14.60 -7.00
N ASP A 239 9.29 -13.29 -7.11
CA ASP A 239 10.28 -12.29 -7.47
C ASP A 239 9.92 -10.93 -6.84
N ASP A 240 10.78 -9.94 -7.03
CA ASP A 240 10.48 -8.55 -6.70
C ASP A 240 9.93 -7.85 -7.95
N TYR A 241 8.88 -7.05 -7.74
CA TYR A 241 8.21 -6.33 -8.82
C TYR A 241 7.98 -4.87 -8.45
N VAL A 242 8.32 -3.96 -9.36
CA VAL A 242 7.87 -2.58 -9.33
C VAL A 242 6.42 -2.52 -9.80
N VAL A 243 5.55 -1.94 -8.96
CA VAL A 243 4.13 -1.74 -9.28
C VAL A 243 3.88 -0.23 -9.37
N ALA A 244 3.72 0.25 -10.59
CA ALA A 244 3.67 1.67 -10.93
C ALA A 244 2.91 1.89 -12.24
N THR A 245 2.42 3.12 -12.45
CA THR A 245 1.79 3.48 -13.73
C THR A 245 2.84 3.77 -14.81
N GLY A 246 4.00 4.28 -14.42
CA GLY A 246 5.06 4.77 -15.30
C GLY A 246 4.92 6.25 -15.65
N GLU A 247 3.95 6.95 -15.07
CA GLU A 247 3.68 8.36 -15.32
C GLU A 247 3.81 9.19 -14.05
N SER A 248 4.46 10.35 -14.18
CA SER A 248 4.68 11.27 -13.06
C SER A 248 3.84 12.51 -13.23
N HIS A 249 3.11 12.88 -12.18
CA HIS A 249 2.30 14.08 -12.12
C HIS A 249 2.67 14.92 -10.89
N SER A 250 2.51 16.24 -10.99
CA SER A 250 2.74 17.14 -9.86
C SER A 250 1.49 17.24 -8.98
N VAL A 251 1.68 17.69 -7.74
CA VAL A 251 0.56 18.05 -6.86
C VAL A 251 -0.30 19.15 -7.50
N ARG A 252 0.32 20.07 -8.26
CA ARG A 252 -0.40 21.09 -9.05
C ARG A 252 -1.33 20.46 -10.08
N ASP A 253 -0.86 19.44 -10.81
CA ASP A 253 -1.68 18.74 -11.81
C ASP A 253 -2.89 18.06 -11.14
N LEU A 254 -2.68 17.45 -9.97
CA LEU A 254 -3.74 16.81 -9.21
C LEU A 254 -4.81 17.83 -8.76
N VAL A 255 -4.38 18.99 -8.25
CA VAL A 255 -5.28 20.08 -7.88
C VAL A 255 -6.07 20.57 -9.09
N ALA A 256 -5.40 20.82 -10.22
CA ALA A 256 -6.05 21.30 -11.44
C ALA A 256 -7.13 20.32 -11.94
N VAL A 257 -6.81 19.02 -12.00
CA VAL A 257 -7.79 17.99 -12.41
C VAL A 257 -8.95 17.89 -11.42
N ALA A 258 -8.68 17.96 -10.11
CA ALA A 258 -9.73 17.89 -9.10
C ALA A 258 -10.72 19.07 -9.19
N PHE A 259 -10.23 20.30 -9.35
CA PHE A 259 -11.07 21.47 -9.49
C PHE A 259 -11.80 21.51 -10.84
N ALA A 260 -11.15 21.11 -11.93
CA ALA A 260 -11.80 20.99 -13.24
C ALA A 260 -12.99 20.04 -13.20
N HIS A 261 -12.91 18.94 -12.43
CA HIS A 261 -14.01 17.97 -12.28
C HIS A 261 -15.27 18.60 -11.65
N VAL A 262 -15.11 19.61 -10.80
CA VAL A 262 -16.23 20.33 -10.18
C VAL A 262 -16.57 21.65 -10.90
N GLY A 263 -16.01 21.90 -12.11
CA GLY A 263 -16.32 23.06 -12.93
C GLY A 263 -15.70 24.37 -12.44
N ILE A 264 -14.59 24.33 -11.70
CA ILE A 264 -13.85 25.50 -11.21
C ILE A 264 -12.54 25.63 -11.96
N ASP A 265 -12.43 26.60 -12.89
CA ASP A 265 -11.23 26.82 -13.70
C ASP A 265 -10.19 27.71 -13.00
N ASP A 266 -10.61 28.68 -12.21
CA ASP A 266 -9.77 29.65 -11.48
C ASP A 266 -9.41 29.15 -10.08
N TRP A 267 -8.92 27.91 -10.01
CA TRP A 267 -8.67 27.19 -8.76
C TRP A 267 -7.57 27.81 -7.88
N GLU A 268 -6.65 28.60 -8.46
CA GLU A 268 -5.54 29.23 -7.73
C GLU A 268 -6.01 30.09 -6.56
N ARG A 269 -7.17 30.72 -6.67
CA ARG A 269 -7.75 31.56 -5.61
C ARG A 269 -8.14 30.79 -4.35
N PHE A 270 -8.32 29.48 -4.48
CA PHE A 270 -8.67 28.60 -3.35
C PHE A 270 -7.47 27.91 -2.70
N VAL A 271 -6.25 28.08 -3.27
CA VAL A 271 -5.06 27.35 -2.83
C VAL A 271 -4.08 28.25 -2.12
N GLU A 272 -3.77 27.94 -0.85
CA GLU A 272 -2.72 28.58 -0.08
C GLU A 272 -1.54 27.63 0.11
N VAL A 273 -0.32 28.11 -0.17
CA VAL A 273 0.91 27.36 0.12
C VAL A 273 1.36 27.63 1.54
N ASP A 274 1.36 26.60 2.37
CA ASP A 274 1.78 26.66 3.78
C ASP A 274 3.17 26.01 3.93
N GLN A 275 4.15 26.82 4.30
CA GLN A 275 5.54 26.39 4.51
C GLN A 275 5.69 25.36 5.64
N ALA A 276 4.80 25.34 6.61
CA ALA A 276 4.79 24.35 7.68
C ALA A 276 4.46 22.92 7.18
N LEU A 277 3.85 22.82 5.99
CA LEU A 277 3.51 21.55 5.34
C LEU A 277 4.60 21.08 4.35
N VAL A 278 5.64 21.87 4.14
CA VAL A 278 6.78 21.49 3.27
C VAL A 278 7.66 20.49 4.02
N ARG A 279 7.92 19.33 3.44
CA ARG A 279 8.79 18.32 4.04
C ARG A 279 10.25 18.73 3.96
N PRO A 280 11.06 18.43 5.00
CA PRO A 280 12.51 18.75 5.01
C PRO A 280 13.27 18.05 3.87
N THR A 281 12.86 16.85 3.53
CA THR A 281 13.40 16.05 2.42
C THR A 281 12.22 15.47 1.65
N ASP A 282 11.95 16.02 0.48
CA ASP A 282 11.04 15.38 -0.48
C ASP A 282 11.90 14.51 -1.42
N ALA A 283 11.51 13.25 -1.58
CA ALA A 283 12.17 12.40 -2.55
C ALA A 283 12.07 13.06 -3.94
N ALA A 284 13.14 12.92 -4.73
CA ALA A 284 13.15 13.32 -6.13
C ALA A 284 11.97 12.62 -6.88
N ASP A 285 11.83 12.94 -8.15
CA ASP A 285 10.78 12.38 -9.01
C ASP A 285 10.79 10.82 -8.95
N LEU A 286 9.83 10.25 -8.23
CA LEU A 286 9.66 8.80 -8.10
C LEU A 286 8.66 8.35 -9.16
N VAL A 287 9.19 7.71 -10.20
CA VAL A 287 8.43 7.11 -11.33
C VAL A 287 8.91 5.69 -11.52
N GLY A 288 8.00 4.72 -11.53
CA GLY A 288 8.36 3.31 -11.62
C GLY A 288 8.32 2.76 -13.05
N ASP A 289 9.27 1.88 -13.36
CA ASP A 289 9.21 1.02 -14.54
C ASP A 289 8.61 -0.33 -14.18
N SER A 290 7.34 -0.53 -14.54
CA SER A 290 6.61 -1.78 -14.28
C SER A 290 6.76 -2.82 -15.40
N SER A 291 7.77 -2.72 -16.25
CA SER A 291 7.96 -3.63 -17.39
C SER A 291 8.10 -5.09 -16.96
N ARG A 292 8.78 -5.37 -15.84
CA ARG A 292 8.98 -6.72 -15.32
C ARG A 292 7.66 -7.38 -14.94
N ILE A 293 6.83 -6.72 -14.13
CA ILE A 293 5.54 -7.29 -13.71
C ILE A 293 4.59 -7.45 -14.90
N ARG A 294 4.61 -6.51 -15.86
CA ARG A 294 3.83 -6.62 -17.10
C ARG A 294 4.22 -7.87 -17.90
N ALA A 295 5.51 -8.09 -18.09
CA ALA A 295 6.01 -9.23 -18.84
C ALA A 295 5.80 -10.57 -18.11
N ALA A 296 6.05 -10.61 -16.79
CA ALA A 296 6.00 -11.83 -16.01
C ALA A 296 4.57 -12.26 -15.62
N LEU A 297 3.72 -11.30 -15.27
CA LEU A 297 2.40 -11.56 -14.68
C LEU A 297 1.23 -11.03 -15.52
N GLY A 298 1.47 -10.36 -16.64
CA GLY A 298 0.44 -9.76 -17.48
C GLY A 298 -0.34 -8.65 -16.75
N TRP A 299 0.24 -8.06 -15.71
CA TRP A 299 -0.37 -6.96 -14.97
C TRP A 299 -0.19 -5.63 -15.72
N CYS A 300 -1.20 -4.80 -15.68
CA CYS A 300 -1.10 -3.39 -16.13
C CYS A 300 -2.11 -2.54 -15.36
N PRO A 301 -1.85 -1.23 -15.17
CA PRO A 301 -2.80 -0.32 -14.58
C PRO A 301 -4.04 -0.20 -15.50
N THR A 302 -5.23 -0.11 -14.89
CA THR A 302 -6.52 -0.01 -15.60
C THR A 302 -7.08 1.40 -15.59
N ALA A 303 -6.55 2.28 -14.74
CA ALA A 303 -6.99 3.66 -14.59
C ALA A 303 -5.85 4.63 -14.92
N THR A 304 -6.16 5.69 -15.64
CA THR A 304 -5.25 6.83 -15.86
C THR A 304 -5.20 7.71 -14.61
N PHE A 305 -4.21 8.59 -14.53
CA PHE A 305 -4.14 9.60 -13.47
C PHE A 305 -5.44 10.44 -13.36
N HIS A 306 -5.98 10.85 -14.50
CA HIS A 306 -7.23 11.59 -14.55
C HIS A 306 -8.39 10.78 -13.98
N ASP A 307 -8.51 9.49 -14.34
CA ASP A 307 -9.56 8.62 -13.81
C ASP A 307 -9.44 8.46 -12.29
N VAL A 308 -8.23 8.32 -11.76
CA VAL A 308 -8.00 8.20 -10.31
C VAL A 308 -8.50 9.46 -9.61
N VAL A 309 -8.08 10.66 -10.06
CA VAL A 309 -8.46 11.92 -9.41
C VAL A 309 -9.97 12.15 -9.48
N THR A 310 -10.58 11.95 -10.65
CA THR A 310 -12.02 12.18 -10.83
C THR A 310 -12.88 11.22 -10.02
N ARG A 311 -12.50 9.93 -9.93
CA ARG A 311 -13.16 8.94 -9.04
C ARG A 311 -13.08 9.33 -7.57
N LEU A 312 -11.96 9.88 -7.13
CA LEU A 312 -11.80 10.34 -5.74
C LEU A 312 -12.72 11.53 -5.45
N VAL A 313 -12.74 12.54 -6.33
CA VAL A 313 -13.62 13.72 -6.16
C VAL A 313 -15.08 13.33 -6.19
N ALA A 314 -15.50 12.48 -7.14
CA ALA A 314 -16.88 11.98 -7.21
C ALA A 314 -17.30 11.28 -5.92
N ALA A 315 -16.47 10.36 -5.39
CA ALA A 315 -16.75 9.68 -4.13
C ALA A 315 -16.83 10.64 -2.93
N ASP A 316 -16.03 11.72 -2.94
CA ASP A 316 -16.08 12.74 -1.88
C ASP A 316 -17.35 13.60 -1.98
N LEU A 317 -17.87 13.87 -3.19
CA LEU A 317 -19.15 14.55 -3.38
C LEU A 317 -20.32 13.69 -2.87
N ASP A 318 -20.33 12.39 -3.23
CA ASP A 318 -21.41 11.44 -2.85
C ASP A 318 -21.50 11.20 -1.34
N THR A 319 -20.36 11.18 -0.64
CA THR A 319 -20.31 10.90 0.82
C THR A 319 -21.11 11.94 1.62
N TRP A 320 -21.36 13.13 1.09
CA TRP A 320 -22.00 14.23 1.78
C TRP A 320 -23.48 14.45 1.38
N GLU A 321 -23.95 13.83 0.32
CA GLU A 321 -25.39 13.86 -0.02
C GLU A 321 -26.23 12.93 0.88
N GLY A 322 -25.56 12.06 1.66
CA GLY A 322 -26.18 11.08 2.56
C GLY A 322 -26.05 11.37 4.06
N SER A 323 -25.65 12.60 4.47
CA SER A 323 -25.43 12.96 5.88
C SER A 323 -26.50 13.91 6.42
#